data_4fc2e3e70ea3e51dbae213a15f67a54e
#
_entry.id   4fc2e3e70ea3e51dbae213a15f67a54e
#
_cell.length_a   1.000
_cell.length_b   1.000
_cell.length_c   1.000
_cell.angle_alpha   90.00
_cell.angle_beta   90.00
_cell.angle_gamma   90.00
#
_symmetry.space_group_name_H-M   'P 1'
#
loop_
_entity.id
_entity.type
_entity.pdbx_description
1 polymer ?
#
loop_
_entity_poly.entity_id
_entity_poly.type
_entity_poly.pdbx_seq_one_letter_code
_entity_poly.pdbx_strand_id
1 'polypeptide(L)'
;WRFREGHDPYVKKGEGVRFYGKPDGKAVIFALPYEDAAEMPDDNFDMWLVTGRVLEHWHSGTMTRRVPELYRAMPNAKVYMHPDDAEARGVKRGQAVKMSTRRGELVSRVETKGRNKPPRGVVFIPWFDASQLVNKLTLDATCPISKETDFKKCAVKIEKA
;
A
#
# COMPACT_ATOMS: atom_id res chain seq x y z
N TRP A 1 15.12 -0.67 20.25
CA TRP A 1 14.03 0.32 20.32
C TRP A 1 14.31 1.26 21.48
N ARG A 2 14.33 2.56 21.23
CA ARG A 2 14.66 3.58 22.21
C ARG A 2 13.79 3.53 23.46
N PHE A 3 12.50 3.28 23.29
CA PHE A 3 11.51 3.28 24.38
C PHE A 3 11.30 1.91 25.03
N ARG A 4 12.18 0.96 24.77
CA ARG A 4 12.13 -0.35 25.43
C ARG A 4 12.95 -0.30 26.73
N GLU A 5 12.39 -0.78 27.83
CA GLU A 5 13.09 -0.83 29.13
C GLU A 5 14.47 -1.50 29.01
N GLY A 6 15.49 -0.87 29.61
CA GLY A 6 16.88 -1.31 29.56
C GLY A 6 17.60 -1.08 28.24
N HIS A 7 16.97 -0.44 27.24
CA HIS A 7 17.57 -0.09 25.96
C HIS A 7 17.64 1.42 25.69
N ASP A 8 16.98 2.23 26.50
CA ASP A 8 17.07 3.68 26.38
C ASP A 8 18.32 4.16 27.17
N PRO A 9 19.30 4.81 26.51
CA PRO A 9 20.52 5.27 27.17
C PRO A 9 20.29 6.38 28.21
N TYR A 10 19.11 6.99 28.23
CA TYR A 10 18.74 8.09 29.12
C TYR A 10 17.82 7.68 30.28
N VAL A 11 17.43 6.42 30.32
CA VAL A 11 16.54 5.86 31.37
C VAL A 11 17.18 4.63 31.98
N LYS A 12 17.37 4.63 33.30
CA LYS A 12 17.92 3.47 34.02
C LYS A 12 16.97 2.29 33.95
N LYS A 13 17.53 1.07 33.97
CA LYS A 13 16.74 -0.16 34.02
C LYS A 13 15.88 -0.15 35.29
N GLY A 14 14.59 -0.41 35.15
CA GLY A 14 13.61 -0.39 36.24
C GLY A 14 12.87 0.95 36.39
N GLU A 15 13.27 2.00 35.66
CA GLU A 15 12.57 3.30 35.66
C GLU A 15 11.42 3.38 34.64
N GLY A 16 11.18 2.29 33.88
CA GLY A 16 10.13 2.22 32.87
C GLY A 16 10.48 2.93 31.56
N VAL A 17 9.47 3.39 30.83
CA VAL A 17 9.59 4.08 29.55
C VAL A 17 9.26 5.56 29.72
N ARG A 18 10.09 6.44 29.16
CA ARG A 18 9.86 7.89 29.14
C ARG A 18 9.70 8.43 27.73
N PHE A 19 8.71 9.29 27.54
CA PHE A 19 8.50 10.03 26.32
C PHE A 19 9.06 11.45 26.48
N TYR A 20 10.19 11.70 25.83
CA TYR A 20 10.88 12.99 25.92
C TYR A 20 10.05 14.13 25.34
N GLY A 21 10.24 15.31 25.86
CA GLY A 21 9.48 16.50 25.48
C GLY A 21 8.12 16.65 26.19
N LYS A 22 7.79 15.74 27.13
CA LYS A 22 6.61 15.84 28.00
C LYS A 22 7.04 16.01 29.46
N PRO A 23 6.45 16.96 30.22
CA PRO A 23 6.82 17.20 31.60
C PRO A 23 6.67 15.97 32.52
N ASP A 24 5.66 15.14 32.25
CA ASP A 24 5.36 13.93 33.01
C ASP A 24 5.99 12.66 32.40
N GLY A 25 6.73 12.77 31.30
CA GLY A 25 7.35 11.65 30.61
C GLY A 25 6.39 10.63 29.98
N LYS A 26 5.08 10.95 29.89
CA LYS A 26 4.06 10.04 29.38
C LYS A 26 3.77 10.27 27.89
N ALA A 27 3.38 9.19 27.19
CA ALA A 27 2.86 9.31 25.82
C ALA A 27 1.51 10.04 25.82
N VAL A 28 1.27 10.79 24.75
CA VAL A 28 -0.06 11.34 24.49
C VAL A 28 -0.88 10.27 23.76
N ILE A 29 -2.03 9.92 24.32
CA ILE A 29 -2.99 8.99 23.73
C ILE A 29 -4.26 9.77 23.41
N PHE A 30 -4.64 9.77 22.12
CA PHE A 30 -5.88 10.39 21.67
C PHE A 30 -6.95 9.32 21.49
N ALA A 31 -8.09 9.48 22.16
CA ALA A 31 -9.28 8.67 21.93
C ALA A 31 -9.98 9.22 20.67
N LEU A 32 -9.62 8.67 19.51
CA LEU A 32 -10.22 9.05 18.24
C LEU A 32 -11.26 8.00 17.83
N PRO A 33 -12.49 8.40 17.44
CA PRO A 33 -13.46 7.49 16.86
C PRO A 33 -12.93 6.97 15.51
N TYR A 34 -13.38 5.77 15.13
CA TYR A 34 -13.15 5.28 13.77
C TYR A 34 -13.98 6.10 12.78
N GLU A 35 -13.36 6.48 11.70
CA GLU A 35 -14.02 7.10 10.54
C GLU A 35 -13.70 6.25 9.29
N ASP A 36 -14.70 6.07 8.43
CA ASP A 36 -14.53 5.37 7.16
C ASP A 36 -13.53 6.10 6.25
N ALA A 37 -12.95 5.36 5.31
CA ALA A 37 -12.12 5.95 4.28
C ALA A 37 -12.96 6.90 3.39
N ALA A 38 -12.32 7.91 2.81
CA ALA A 38 -12.98 8.88 1.92
C ALA A 38 -13.65 8.22 0.70
N GLU A 39 -13.21 7.02 0.32
CA GLU A 39 -13.87 6.17 -0.68
C GLU A 39 -13.86 4.72 -0.18
N MET A 40 -15.02 4.09 -0.14
CA MET A 40 -15.21 2.68 0.20
C MET A 40 -15.53 1.87 -1.06
N PRO A 41 -15.20 0.57 -1.11
CA PRO A 41 -15.73 -0.33 -2.12
C PRO A 41 -17.26 -0.35 -2.11
N ASP A 42 -17.85 -0.54 -3.28
CA ASP A 42 -19.28 -0.66 -3.52
C ASP A 42 -19.61 -1.70 -4.61
N ASP A 43 -20.86 -1.81 -5.02
CA ASP A 43 -21.31 -2.79 -6.02
C ASP A 43 -20.66 -2.59 -7.41
N ASN A 44 -20.19 -1.39 -7.73
CA ASN A 44 -19.53 -1.09 -9.01
C ASN A 44 -18.02 -1.26 -8.96
N PHE A 45 -17.42 -1.01 -7.80
CA PHE A 45 -15.97 -1.09 -7.53
C PHE A 45 -15.75 -1.91 -6.27
N ASP A 46 -15.85 -3.22 -6.40
CA ASP A 46 -16.04 -4.19 -5.32
C ASP A 46 -14.79 -4.60 -4.55
N MET A 47 -13.63 -4.04 -4.88
CA MET A 47 -12.37 -4.34 -4.22
C MET A 47 -11.65 -3.08 -3.74
N TRP A 48 -10.79 -3.25 -2.75
CA TRP A 48 -9.80 -2.26 -2.38
C TRP A 48 -8.59 -2.31 -3.32
N LEU A 49 -8.22 -1.19 -3.90
CA LEU A 49 -6.89 -0.97 -4.46
C LEU A 49 -5.98 -0.37 -3.39
N VAL A 50 -4.85 -1.01 -3.15
CA VAL A 50 -3.80 -0.50 -2.26
C VAL A 50 -2.51 -0.32 -3.04
N THR A 51 -1.84 0.81 -2.85
CA THR A 51 -0.56 1.10 -3.48
C THR A 51 0.58 1.07 -2.46
N GLY A 52 1.79 0.72 -2.90
CA GLY A 52 2.93 0.64 -2.00
C GLY A 52 4.25 0.38 -2.70
N ARG A 53 5.19 -0.18 -1.95
CA ARG A 53 6.54 -0.49 -2.42
C ARG A 53 6.74 -1.99 -2.55
N VAL A 54 7.71 -2.36 -3.37
CA VAL A 54 8.27 -3.72 -3.43
C VAL A 54 9.68 -3.73 -2.86
N LEU A 55 10.17 -4.90 -2.47
CA LEU A 55 11.50 -5.01 -1.86
C LEU A 55 12.62 -4.64 -2.85
N GLU A 56 12.41 -4.96 -4.12
CA GLU A 56 13.37 -4.78 -5.19
C GLU A 56 13.60 -3.31 -5.57
N HIS A 57 12.61 -2.44 -5.32
CA HIS A 57 12.69 -1.05 -5.73
C HIS A 57 12.43 -0.06 -4.59
N TRP A 58 13.38 0.86 -4.42
CA TRP A 58 13.25 1.97 -3.51
C TRP A 58 12.41 3.10 -4.14
N HIS A 59 11.29 3.46 -3.50
CA HIS A 59 10.36 4.50 -3.98
C HIS A 59 9.94 4.30 -5.45
N SER A 60 10.20 5.30 -6.29
CA SER A 60 9.92 5.30 -7.75
C SER A 60 10.90 4.46 -8.56
N GLY A 61 11.89 3.84 -7.90
CA GLY A 61 12.87 2.99 -8.56
C GLY A 61 13.96 3.76 -9.34
N THR A 62 14.02 5.08 -9.23
CA THR A 62 14.97 5.91 -10.01
C THR A 62 16.44 5.51 -9.81
N MET A 63 16.80 5.00 -8.63
CA MET A 63 18.13 4.45 -8.35
C MET A 63 18.18 2.94 -8.56
N THR A 64 17.26 2.20 -7.95
CA THR A 64 17.31 0.72 -7.91
C THR A 64 17.03 0.08 -9.27
N ARG A 65 16.28 0.70 -10.16
CA ARG A 65 16.11 0.23 -11.55
C ARG A 65 17.37 0.34 -12.41
N ARG A 66 18.39 1.07 -11.94
CA ARG A 66 19.72 1.14 -12.57
C ARG A 66 20.64 -0.01 -12.15
N VAL A 67 20.24 -0.80 -11.14
CA VAL A 67 20.95 -2.00 -10.68
C VAL A 67 20.40 -3.19 -11.47
N PRO A 68 21.19 -3.83 -12.36
CA PRO A 68 20.68 -4.87 -13.27
C PRO A 68 20.02 -6.05 -12.58
N GLU A 69 20.51 -6.46 -11.40
CA GLU A 69 19.97 -7.58 -10.62
C GLU A 69 18.58 -7.26 -10.09
N LEU A 70 18.39 -6.07 -9.54
CA LEU A 70 17.10 -5.62 -9.02
C LEU A 70 16.09 -5.42 -10.15
N TYR A 71 16.54 -4.83 -11.27
CA TYR A 71 15.70 -4.64 -12.45
C TYR A 71 15.25 -5.98 -13.03
N ARG A 72 16.15 -6.98 -13.15
CA ARG A 72 15.78 -8.34 -13.64
C ARG A 72 14.81 -9.04 -12.69
N ALA A 73 14.95 -8.84 -11.38
CA ALA A 73 14.04 -9.44 -10.40
C ALA A 73 12.62 -8.88 -10.48
N MET A 74 12.47 -7.57 -10.76
CA MET A 74 11.18 -6.89 -10.85
C MET A 74 11.20 -5.81 -11.96
N PRO A 75 11.13 -6.21 -13.24
CA PRO A 75 11.23 -5.24 -14.35
C PRO A 75 10.01 -4.33 -14.48
N ASN A 76 8.83 -4.85 -14.16
CA ASN A 76 7.56 -4.13 -14.28
C ASN A 76 6.68 -4.35 -13.06
N ALA A 77 5.81 -3.39 -12.78
CA ALA A 77 4.77 -3.55 -11.78
C ALA A 77 3.79 -4.66 -12.19
N LYS A 78 3.26 -5.37 -11.21
CA LYS A 78 2.18 -6.36 -11.35
C LYS A 78 1.11 -6.03 -10.35
N VAL A 79 -0.13 -6.36 -10.68
CA VAL A 79 -1.22 -6.33 -9.71
C VAL A 79 -1.23 -7.66 -8.94
N TYR A 80 -1.08 -7.57 -7.63
CA TYR A 80 -1.15 -8.73 -6.74
C TYR A 80 -2.59 -8.90 -6.25
N MET A 81 -3.09 -10.13 -6.30
CA MET A 81 -4.45 -10.49 -5.93
C MET A 81 -4.47 -11.79 -5.15
N HIS A 82 -5.42 -11.94 -4.25
CA HIS A 82 -5.62 -13.24 -3.59
C HIS A 82 -6.04 -14.30 -4.62
N PRO A 83 -5.55 -15.56 -4.54
CA PRO A 83 -5.89 -16.62 -5.49
C PRO A 83 -7.40 -16.84 -5.63
N ASP A 84 -8.14 -16.87 -4.51
CA ASP A 84 -9.59 -17.08 -4.52
C ASP A 84 -10.32 -15.94 -5.23
N ASP A 85 -9.88 -14.69 -5.06
CA ASP A 85 -10.47 -13.54 -5.75
C ASP A 85 -10.17 -13.57 -7.25
N ALA A 86 -8.99 -14.05 -7.64
CA ALA A 86 -8.63 -14.25 -9.03
C ALA A 86 -9.47 -15.37 -9.67
N GLU A 87 -9.65 -16.51 -8.97
CA GLU A 87 -10.49 -17.62 -9.41
C GLU A 87 -11.94 -17.20 -9.58
N ALA A 88 -12.51 -16.50 -8.58
CA ALA A 88 -13.90 -16.00 -8.64
C ALA A 88 -14.15 -15.09 -9.86
N ARG A 89 -13.10 -14.40 -10.37
CA ARG A 89 -13.17 -13.56 -11.58
C ARG A 89 -12.71 -14.29 -12.85
N GLY A 90 -12.40 -15.58 -12.74
CA GLY A 90 -11.90 -16.40 -13.84
C GLY A 90 -10.55 -15.92 -14.39
N VAL A 91 -9.74 -15.29 -13.56
CA VAL A 91 -8.42 -14.74 -13.89
C VAL A 91 -7.32 -15.68 -13.40
N LYS A 92 -6.34 -15.96 -14.26
CA LYS A 92 -5.18 -16.79 -13.91
C LYS A 92 -3.93 -15.93 -13.72
N ARG A 93 -3.00 -16.42 -12.92
CA ARG A 93 -1.67 -15.82 -12.74
C ARG A 93 -1.03 -15.53 -14.10
N GLY A 94 -0.50 -14.32 -14.26
CA GLY A 94 0.15 -13.86 -15.49
C GLY A 94 -0.79 -13.29 -16.55
N GLN A 95 -2.09 -13.48 -16.43
CA GLN A 95 -3.06 -12.86 -17.35
C GLN A 95 -3.12 -11.35 -17.15
N ALA A 96 -3.44 -10.65 -18.23
CA ALA A 96 -3.75 -9.23 -18.19
C ALA A 96 -5.13 -9.01 -17.58
N VAL A 97 -5.24 -8.01 -16.74
CA VAL A 97 -6.51 -7.50 -16.19
C VAL A 97 -6.57 -6.00 -16.36
N LYS A 98 -7.78 -5.53 -16.55
CA LYS A 98 -8.10 -4.10 -16.50
C LYS A 98 -8.54 -3.76 -15.08
N MET A 99 -7.89 -2.78 -14.52
CA MET A 99 -8.27 -2.13 -13.26
C MET A 99 -8.97 -0.84 -13.59
N SER A 100 -10.19 -0.66 -13.14
CA SER A 100 -10.98 0.56 -13.36
C SER A 100 -11.37 1.18 -12.03
N THR A 101 -11.27 2.50 -11.94
CA THR A 101 -11.76 3.31 -10.83
C THR A 101 -12.60 4.45 -11.37
N ARG A 102 -13.18 5.29 -10.50
CA ARG A 102 -13.92 6.49 -10.91
C ARG A 102 -13.05 7.54 -11.62
N ARG A 103 -11.70 7.38 -11.58
CA ARG A 103 -10.72 8.35 -12.13
C ARG A 103 -10.03 7.90 -13.39
N GLY A 104 -10.01 6.60 -13.65
CA GLY A 104 -9.35 6.10 -14.84
C GLY A 104 -9.18 4.58 -14.84
N GLU A 105 -8.42 4.12 -15.82
CA GLU A 105 -8.18 2.70 -16.07
C GLU A 105 -6.69 2.42 -16.24
N LEU A 106 -6.29 1.20 -15.90
CA LEU A 106 -4.93 0.69 -16.08
C LEU A 106 -4.99 -0.80 -16.38
N VAL A 107 -4.17 -1.27 -17.32
CA VAL A 107 -4.00 -2.70 -17.60
C VAL A 107 -2.68 -3.19 -17.01
N SER A 108 -2.72 -4.28 -16.26
CA SER A 108 -1.54 -4.90 -15.66
C SER A 108 -1.67 -6.42 -15.63
N ARG A 109 -0.57 -7.13 -15.35
CA ARG A 109 -0.56 -8.58 -15.21
C ARG A 109 -0.77 -9.00 -13.76
N VAL A 110 -1.63 -10.00 -13.58
CA VAL A 110 -1.93 -10.55 -12.24
C VAL A 110 -0.80 -11.43 -11.72
N GLU A 111 -0.45 -11.22 -10.45
CA GLU A 111 0.36 -12.13 -9.65
C GLU A 111 -0.45 -12.58 -8.42
N THR A 112 -0.56 -13.90 -8.22
CA THR A 112 -1.35 -14.49 -7.12
C THR A 112 -0.48 -15.16 -6.05
N LYS A 113 0.83 -15.14 -6.21
CA LYS A 113 1.79 -15.80 -5.32
C LYS A 113 2.83 -14.80 -4.79
N GLY A 114 3.60 -15.27 -3.82
CA GLY A 114 4.72 -14.52 -3.26
C GLY A 114 4.34 -13.60 -2.10
N ARG A 115 5.34 -12.85 -1.62
CA ARG A 115 5.27 -12.03 -0.40
C ARG A 115 4.28 -10.86 -0.47
N ASN A 116 3.99 -10.39 -1.67
CA ASN A 116 3.11 -9.24 -1.86
C ASN A 116 1.62 -9.63 -2.03
N LYS A 117 1.29 -10.93 -1.84
CA LYS A 117 -0.09 -11.40 -1.92
C LYS A 117 -0.95 -10.69 -0.85
N PRO A 118 -1.97 -9.94 -1.23
CA PRO A 118 -2.86 -9.25 -0.28
C PRO A 118 -3.90 -10.21 0.31
N PRO A 119 -4.64 -9.81 1.34
CA PRO A 119 -5.83 -10.51 1.80
C PRO A 119 -6.94 -10.48 0.73
N ARG A 120 -8.00 -11.27 0.95
CA ARG A 120 -9.19 -11.26 0.08
C ARG A 120 -9.87 -9.90 0.08
N GLY A 121 -10.47 -9.55 -1.06
CA GLY A 121 -11.11 -8.25 -1.27
C GLY A 121 -10.13 -7.09 -1.52
N VAL A 122 -8.82 -7.38 -1.58
CA VAL A 122 -7.79 -6.36 -1.77
C VAL A 122 -6.92 -6.72 -2.98
N VAL A 123 -6.59 -5.73 -3.80
CA VAL A 123 -5.52 -5.80 -4.79
C VAL A 123 -4.42 -4.81 -4.43
N PHE A 124 -3.16 -5.22 -4.67
CA PHE A 124 -2.00 -4.39 -4.44
C PHE A 124 -1.23 -4.18 -5.74
N ILE A 125 -0.84 -2.94 -6.02
CA ILE A 125 0.07 -2.62 -7.13
C ILE A 125 1.16 -1.65 -6.66
N PRO A 126 2.45 -1.93 -6.94
CA PRO A 126 3.52 -1.00 -6.61
C PRO A 126 3.56 0.18 -7.59
N TRP A 127 3.97 1.34 -7.09
CA TRP A 127 3.95 2.60 -7.84
C TRP A 127 5.30 3.00 -8.46
N PHE A 128 6.29 2.08 -8.52
CA PHE A 128 7.62 2.38 -9.07
C PHE A 128 7.67 2.43 -10.61
N ASP A 129 6.67 1.88 -11.30
CA ASP A 129 6.70 1.67 -12.74
C ASP A 129 6.03 2.85 -13.47
N ALA A 130 6.85 3.67 -14.15
CA ALA A 130 6.37 4.81 -14.90
C ALA A 130 5.49 4.42 -16.12
N SER A 131 5.61 3.18 -16.63
CA SER A 131 4.73 2.67 -17.68
C SER A 131 3.34 2.29 -17.18
N GLN A 132 3.20 2.12 -15.86
CA GLN A 132 1.97 1.75 -15.17
C GLN A 132 1.69 2.74 -14.03
N LEU A 133 1.35 3.99 -14.38
CA LEU A 133 1.12 5.07 -13.41
C LEU A 133 -0.14 4.83 -12.59
N VAL A 134 -0.03 4.05 -11.52
CA VAL A 134 -1.15 3.68 -10.64
C VAL A 134 -1.86 4.90 -10.03
N ASN A 135 -1.16 6.02 -9.87
CA ASN A 135 -1.77 7.25 -9.36
C ASN A 135 -2.86 7.85 -10.28
N LYS A 136 -3.02 7.36 -11.51
CA LYS A 136 -4.20 7.65 -12.34
C LYS A 136 -5.49 7.04 -11.79
N LEU A 137 -5.36 6.04 -10.91
CA LEU A 137 -6.49 5.32 -10.32
C LEU A 137 -6.84 5.84 -8.92
N THR A 138 -5.88 6.45 -8.23
CA THR A 138 -6.00 6.79 -6.81
C THR A 138 -6.83 8.04 -6.58
N LEU A 139 -7.34 8.16 -5.34
CA LEU A 139 -8.16 9.28 -4.89
C LEU A 139 -7.28 10.52 -4.67
N ASP A 140 -7.84 11.69 -4.92
CA ASP A 140 -7.22 12.99 -4.67
C ASP A 140 -7.68 13.66 -3.36
N ALA A 141 -8.40 12.93 -2.52
CA ALA A 141 -8.78 13.40 -1.19
C ALA A 141 -7.55 13.83 -0.38
N THR A 142 -7.66 14.95 0.29
CA THR A 142 -6.53 15.58 0.99
C THR A 142 -6.87 15.78 2.46
N CYS A 143 -5.96 15.42 3.34
CA CYS A 143 -6.11 15.69 4.76
C CYS A 143 -6.25 17.21 5.01
N PRO A 144 -7.28 17.67 5.71
CA PRO A 144 -7.50 19.09 5.92
C PRO A 144 -6.40 19.77 6.77
N ILE A 145 -5.67 18.99 7.56
CA ILE A 145 -4.62 19.48 8.46
C ILE A 145 -3.25 19.39 7.79
N SER A 146 -2.79 18.16 7.47
CA SER A 146 -1.44 17.93 6.93
C SER A 146 -1.31 18.20 5.44
N LYS A 147 -2.42 18.32 4.73
CA LYS A 147 -2.50 18.47 3.26
C LYS A 147 -1.93 17.25 2.51
N GLU A 148 -1.74 16.12 3.18
CA GLU A 148 -1.33 14.88 2.52
C GLU A 148 -2.50 14.30 1.71
N THR A 149 -2.21 13.87 0.48
CA THR A 149 -3.19 13.27 -0.43
C THR A 149 -3.33 11.77 -0.15
N ASP A 150 -4.57 11.27 -0.13
CA ASP A 150 -4.89 9.86 0.06
C ASP A 150 -4.72 9.05 -1.24
N PHE A 151 -3.49 8.82 -1.65
CA PHE A 151 -3.15 8.01 -2.82
C PHE A 151 -2.77 6.56 -2.46
N LYS A 152 -3.06 6.11 -1.23
CA LYS A 152 -2.70 4.77 -0.75
C LYS A 152 -3.78 3.73 -0.96
N LYS A 153 -5.03 4.13 -1.02
CA LYS A 153 -6.18 3.24 -1.17
C LYS A 153 -7.33 3.91 -1.92
N CYS A 154 -8.10 3.12 -2.64
CA CYS A 154 -9.38 3.52 -3.26
C CYS A 154 -10.18 2.28 -3.64
N ALA A 155 -11.43 2.47 -4.05
CA ALA A 155 -12.24 1.40 -4.63
C ALA A 155 -11.85 1.11 -6.08
N VAL A 156 -11.86 -0.17 -6.48
CA VAL A 156 -11.45 -0.62 -7.82
C VAL A 156 -12.30 -1.80 -8.29
N LYS A 157 -12.55 -1.86 -9.58
CA LYS A 157 -13.08 -3.02 -10.29
C LYS A 157 -11.97 -3.72 -11.06
N ILE A 158 -11.95 -5.05 -11.02
CA ILE A 158 -11.01 -5.89 -11.76
C ILE A 158 -11.75 -6.76 -12.76
N GLU A 159 -11.36 -6.65 -14.03
CA GLU A 159 -11.94 -7.42 -15.14
C GLU A 159 -10.82 -8.01 -15.99
N LYS A 160 -11.12 -9.07 -16.76
CA LYS A 160 -10.19 -9.54 -17.81
C LYS A 160 -9.97 -8.43 -18.84
N ALA A 161 -8.70 -8.23 -19.24
CA ALA A 161 -8.36 -7.31 -20.33
C ALA A 161 -8.47 -8.00 -21.69
#